data_2499ac34b802fc7e33fdfe1d996ab930
#
_entry.id   2499ac34b802fc7e33fdfe1d996ab930
#
_cell.length_a   1.000
_cell.length_b   1.000
_cell.length_c   1.000
_cell.angle_alpha   90.00
_cell.angle_beta   90.00
_cell.angle_gamma   90.00
#
_symmetry.space_group_name_H-M   'P 1'
#
loop_
_entity.id
_entity.type
_entity.pdbx_description
1 polymer ?
#
loop_
_entity_poly.entity_id
_entity_poly.type
_entity_poly.pdbx_seq_one_letter_code
_entity_poly.pdbx_strand_id
1 'polypeptide(L)'
;MFIAYHRADASTHQQRFDELLSQGLRMTWVNVSGDPADARYAAVWVTSDGRGWAGAHNLDAAGYQRRFDELTAAGLTPSVVSACGPADRAVFAAIFEQRAVGTWTARHGLPWGGSGQPDTLIGQNEQCQAARQMPRCLAIYGTPEDQRFAGVWWEATDGVAASLWLGDADFHQRLFDAQLACGDRPSSLAVSADGRVLSVFRGDQIGAWASRHRITAQEYQSEFDRQVQQGHRPIVVAAGGSGDDARYAAVFAADEVATPRQWTVTVGAKAAPSLAAALDDALADVMRRFGVRAAAIAVARASRVRLSRGYTWAEPGYPVTQPSAVFRQASVSKLFTAAAVQALHDDGIVGLDTPILDILGVGPTLPTGETVDPRLKRVTMRQAATRLSGMRRDLAGALPGGATGDAECEQAI
;
A
#
# COMPACT_ATOMS: atom_id res chain seq x y z
N MET A 1 -11.82 -27.08 2.66
CA MET A 1 -10.91 -27.46 3.78
C MET A 1 -9.62 -26.66 3.64
N PHE A 2 -9.00 -26.26 4.75
CA PHE A 2 -7.67 -25.66 4.74
C PHE A 2 -6.82 -26.25 5.88
N ILE A 3 -5.50 -26.15 5.74
CA ILE A 3 -4.50 -26.50 6.76
C ILE A 3 -3.48 -25.37 6.78
N ALA A 4 -3.07 -24.96 7.98
CA ALA A 4 -2.00 -23.99 8.15
C ALA A 4 -1.10 -24.39 9.31
N TYR A 5 0.16 -24.01 9.22
CA TYR A 5 1.15 -24.22 10.27
C TYR A 5 2.18 -23.09 10.28
N HIS A 6 2.88 -22.96 11.38
CA HIS A 6 3.98 -22.03 11.55
C HIS A 6 5.11 -22.68 12.36
N ARG A 7 6.28 -22.02 12.41
CA ARG A 7 7.49 -22.51 13.13
C ARG A 7 8.02 -23.86 12.67
N ALA A 8 7.59 -24.37 11.52
CA ALA A 8 8.16 -25.63 10.99
C ALA A 8 9.62 -25.36 10.55
N ASP A 9 10.54 -26.23 10.95
CA ASP A 9 11.88 -26.26 10.36
C ASP A 9 11.83 -26.76 8.92
N ALA A 10 12.97 -26.69 8.20
CA ALA A 10 13.01 -27.06 6.79
C ALA A 10 12.62 -28.52 6.54
N SER A 11 12.98 -29.45 7.42
CA SER A 11 12.67 -30.86 7.29
C SER A 11 11.16 -31.13 7.53
N THR A 12 10.61 -30.56 8.59
CA THR A 12 9.18 -30.63 8.90
C THR A 12 8.34 -29.97 7.81
N HIS A 13 8.80 -28.83 7.25
CA HIS A 13 8.11 -28.18 6.13
C HIS A 13 8.10 -29.07 4.90
N GLN A 14 9.23 -29.70 4.54
CA GLN A 14 9.30 -30.65 3.40
C GLN A 14 8.38 -31.86 3.61
N GLN A 15 8.41 -32.46 4.79
CA GLN A 15 7.54 -33.57 5.10
C GLN A 15 6.05 -33.23 4.94
N ARG A 16 5.64 -32.09 5.51
CA ARG A 16 4.26 -31.58 5.38
C ARG A 16 3.91 -31.22 3.94
N PHE A 17 4.88 -30.68 3.18
CA PHE A 17 4.70 -30.38 1.78
C PHE A 17 4.32 -31.64 1.00
N ASP A 18 5.08 -32.71 1.15
CA ASP A 18 4.87 -33.99 0.44
C ASP A 18 3.53 -34.62 0.88
N GLU A 19 3.26 -34.65 2.17
CA GLU A 19 2.01 -35.15 2.74
C GLU A 19 0.78 -34.44 2.21
N LEU A 20 0.73 -33.10 2.33
CA LEU A 20 -0.43 -32.28 1.95
C LEU A 20 -0.64 -32.29 0.42
N LEU A 21 0.45 -32.31 -0.35
CA LEU A 21 0.39 -32.47 -1.79
C LEU A 21 -0.27 -33.84 -2.17
N SER A 22 0.12 -34.91 -1.49
CA SER A 22 -0.47 -36.27 -1.73
C SER A 22 -1.96 -36.31 -1.36
N GLN A 23 -2.42 -35.45 -0.43
CA GLN A 23 -3.82 -35.36 -0.02
C GLN A 23 -4.63 -34.44 -0.97
N GLY A 24 -4.05 -33.96 -2.06
CA GLY A 24 -4.74 -33.10 -3.03
C GLY A 24 -4.94 -31.65 -2.56
N LEU A 25 -4.10 -31.16 -1.63
CA LEU A 25 -4.07 -29.75 -1.27
C LEU A 25 -3.04 -28.99 -2.11
N ARG A 26 -3.23 -27.70 -2.24
CA ARG A 26 -2.25 -26.77 -2.81
C ARG A 26 -1.87 -25.67 -1.80
N MET A 27 -0.62 -25.27 -1.83
CA MET A 27 -0.14 -24.16 -0.99
C MET A 27 -0.55 -22.83 -1.60
N THR A 28 -1.12 -21.93 -0.79
CA THR A 28 -1.56 -20.59 -1.22
C THR A 28 -0.72 -19.49 -0.63
N TRP A 29 -0.02 -19.77 0.46
CA TRP A 29 0.89 -18.84 1.09
C TRP A 29 2.07 -19.58 1.73
N VAL A 30 3.25 -18.99 1.64
CA VAL A 30 4.46 -19.46 2.32
C VAL A 30 5.24 -18.24 2.84
N ASN A 31 5.77 -18.36 4.05
CA ASN A 31 6.73 -17.44 4.62
C ASN A 31 7.92 -18.23 5.17
N VAL A 32 9.12 -17.72 4.98
CA VAL A 32 10.35 -18.18 5.61
C VAL A 32 10.92 -17.04 6.45
N SER A 33 11.36 -17.35 7.67
CA SER A 33 11.91 -16.40 8.65
C SER A 33 13.06 -17.01 9.45
N GLY A 34 13.79 -16.19 10.15
CA GLY A 34 14.90 -16.61 11.01
C GLY A 34 16.28 -16.57 10.35
N ASP A 35 17.24 -17.20 11.00
CA ASP A 35 18.58 -17.39 10.43
C ASP A 35 18.54 -18.49 9.37
N PRO A 36 19.31 -18.40 8.27
CA PRO A 36 19.39 -19.44 7.26
C PRO A 36 19.71 -20.84 7.77
N ALA A 37 20.51 -20.96 8.84
CA ALA A 37 20.83 -22.23 9.46
C ALA A 37 19.69 -22.81 10.32
N ASP A 38 18.73 -21.98 10.72
CA ASP A 38 17.55 -22.36 11.51
C ASP A 38 16.27 -21.72 10.91
N ALA A 39 16.13 -21.79 9.60
CA ALA A 39 14.99 -21.21 8.89
C ALA A 39 13.67 -21.85 9.32
N ARG A 40 12.68 -21.02 9.60
CA ARG A 40 11.35 -21.42 10.05
C ARG A 40 10.30 -21.05 9.00
N TYR A 41 9.41 -21.97 8.74
CA TYR A 41 8.37 -21.85 7.73
C TYR A 41 6.99 -21.71 8.35
N ALA A 42 6.19 -20.84 7.75
CA ALA A 42 4.75 -20.81 7.92
C ALA A 42 4.11 -21.01 6.55
N ALA A 43 3.07 -21.82 6.48
CA ALA A 43 2.38 -22.08 5.21
C ALA A 43 0.88 -22.24 5.39
N VAL A 44 0.14 -21.90 4.33
CA VAL A 44 -1.31 -22.05 4.24
C VAL A 44 -1.63 -22.90 3.01
N TRP A 45 -2.43 -23.93 3.22
CA TRP A 45 -2.84 -24.91 2.24
C TRP A 45 -4.36 -24.94 2.13
N VAL A 46 -4.88 -25.12 0.94
CA VAL A 46 -6.32 -25.27 0.68
C VAL A 46 -6.55 -26.48 -0.21
N THR A 47 -7.77 -27.01 -0.21
CA THR A 47 -8.17 -28.03 -1.19
C THR A 47 -7.85 -27.53 -2.60
N SER A 48 -7.18 -28.34 -3.41
CA SER A 48 -6.85 -27.98 -4.78
C SER A 48 -8.12 -27.76 -5.61
N ASP A 49 -8.09 -26.70 -6.40
CA ASP A 49 -9.12 -26.36 -7.38
C ASP A 49 -8.79 -26.92 -8.80
N GLY A 50 -7.80 -27.80 -8.88
CA GLY A 50 -7.33 -28.38 -10.14
C GLY A 50 -6.34 -27.50 -10.91
N ARG A 51 -6.04 -26.30 -10.41
CA ARG A 51 -5.05 -25.39 -11.01
C ARG A 51 -3.65 -25.98 -10.87
N GLY A 52 -2.87 -25.91 -11.95
CA GLY A 52 -1.44 -26.23 -11.92
C GLY A 52 -0.70 -25.23 -10.99
N TRP A 53 0.19 -25.74 -10.18
CA TRP A 53 1.00 -24.93 -9.27
C TRP A 53 2.31 -25.62 -8.91
N ALA A 54 3.27 -24.87 -8.41
CA ALA A 54 4.51 -25.39 -7.86
C ALA A 54 4.95 -24.55 -6.66
N GLY A 55 5.44 -25.22 -5.63
CA GLY A 55 6.16 -24.63 -4.51
C GLY A 55 7.67 -24.77 -4.69
N ALA A 56 8.41 -23.81 -4.18
CA ALA A 56 9.85 -23.83 -4.08
C ALA A 56 10.23 -23.32 -2.69
N HIS A 57 11.15 -23.98 -2.00
CA HIS A 57 11.60 -23.58 -0.67
C HIS A 57 13.02 -24.06 -0.41
N ASN A 58 13.62 -23.52 0.64
CA ASN A 58 14.99 -23.87 1.05
C ASN A 58 16.03 -23.67 -0.09
N LEU A 59 15.90 -22.59 -0.84
CA LEU A 59 16.78 -22.25 -1.96
C LEU A 59 17.64 -21.03 -1.62
N ASP A 60 18.91 -21.07 -2.01
CA ASP A 60 19.72 -19.86 -2.08
C ASP A 60 19.28 -18.97 -3.27
N ALA A 61 19.82 -17.77 -3.40
CA ALA A 61 19.44 -16.83 -4.45
C ALA A 61 19.63 -17.40 -5.87
N ALA A 62 20.71 -18.13 -6.11
CA ALA A 62 21.00 -18.73 -7.40
C ALA A 62 20.04 -19.91 -7.70
N GLY A 63 19.73 -20.74 -6.70
CA GLY A 63 18.77 -21.83 -6.79
C GLY A 63 17.35 -21.30 -7.02
N TYR A 64 16.99 -20.21 -6.33
CA TYR A 64 15.71 -19.52 -6.56
C TYR A 64 15.60 -19.01 -7.99
N GLN A 65 16.64 -18.34 -8.51
CA GLN A 65 16.61 -17.82 -9.88
C GLN A 65 16.47 -18.95 -10.91
N ARG A 66 17.26 -20.04 -10.78
CA ARG A 66 17.11 -21.21 -11.67
C ARG A 66 15.71 -21.78 -11.64
N ARG A 67 15.16 -21.97 -10.44
CA ARG A 67 13.80 -22.53 -10.28
C ARG A 67 12.72 -21.59 -10.82
N PHE A 68 12.92 -20.30 -10.64
CA PHE A 68 12.07 -19.24 -11.21
C PHE A 68 12.04 -19.34 -12.75
N ASP A 69 13.20 -19.42 -13.39
CA ASP A 69 13.32 -19.48 -14.85
C ASP A 69 12.67 -20.78 -15.40
N GLU A 70 12.88 -21.92 -14.75
CA GLU A 70 12.26 -23.21 -15.11
C GLU A 70 10.73 -23.12 -15.06
N LEU A 71 10.17 -22.64 -13.94
CA LEU A 71 8.74 -22.63 -13.71
C LEU A 71 8.01 -21.61 -14.58
N THR A 72 8.63 -20.45 -14.82
CA THR A 72 8.06 -19.45 -15.71
C THR A 72 8.13 -19.87 -17.17
N ALA A 73 9.20 -20.56 -17.59
CA ALA A 73 9.28 -21.18 -18.91
C ALA A 73 8.23 -22.30 -19.11
N ALA A 74 7.83 -22.97 -18.03
CA ALA A 74 6.74 -23.95 -18.03
C ALA A 74 5.33 -23.29 -18.01
N GLY A 75 5.22 -21.96 -18.06
CA GLY A 75 3.96 -21.23 -18.12
C GLY A 75 3.31 -20.97 -16.75
N LEU A 76 4.04 -21.15 -15.66
CA LEU A 76 3.57 -20.78 -14.34
C LEU A 76 3.92 -19.33 -14.02
N THR A 77 3.04 -18.64 -13.32
CA THR A 77 3.20 -17.25 -12.88
C THR A 77 3.59 -17.19 -11.41
N PRO A 78 4.61 -16.43 -11.00
CA PRO A 78 4.95 -16.25 -9.59
C PRO A 78 3.79 -15.57 -8.86
N SER A 79 3.43 -16.07 -7.67
CA SER A 79 2.33 -15.53 -6.86
C SER A 79 2.76 -15.13 -5.47
N VAL A 80 3.71 -15.84 -4.87
CA VAL A 80 4.25 -15.56 -3.55
C VAL A 80 5.78 -15.66 -3.60
N VAL A 81 6.45 -14.75 -2.94
CA VAL A 81 7.89 -14.82 -2.64
C VAL A 81 8.11 -14.47 -1.18
N SER A 82 8.99 -15.20 -0.53
CA SER A 82 9.44 -14.92 0.83
C SER A 82 10.94 -15.22 0.92
N ALA A 83 11.65 -14.48 1.75
CA ALA A 83 13.07 -14.70 1.99
C ALA A 83 13.45 -14.30 3.42
N CYS A 84 14.50 -14.90 3.96
CA CYS A 84 15.10 -14.55 5.25
C CYS A 84 16.62 -14.64 5.21
N GLY A 85 17.26 -14.08 6.24
CA GLY A 85 18.70 -14.10 6.41
C GLY A 85 19.44 -12.98 5.66
N PRO A 86 20.76 -12.84 5.88
CA PRO A 86 21.62 -11.88 5.20
C PRO A 86 21.57 -12.01 3.67
N ALA A 87 21.78 -10.92 2.95
CA ALA A 87 21.62 -10.86 1.50
C ALA A 87 22.48 -11.88 0.72
N ASP A 88 23.69 -12.13 1.19
CA ASP A 88 24.69 -13.03 0.60
C ASP A 88 24.40 -14.53 0.82
N ARG A 89 23.57 -14.87 1.79
CA ARG A 89 23.18 -16.23 2.14
C ARG A 89 21.69 -16.40 2.43
N ALA A 90 20.87 -15.57 1.80
CA ALA A 90 19.42 -15.59 1.99
C ALA A 90 18.81 -16.93 1.54
N VAL A 91 17.80 -17.37 2.30
CA VAL A 91 16.96 -18.53 1.95
C VAL A 91 15.64 -18.02 1.41
N PHE A 92 15.26 -18.56 0.26
CA PHE A 92 14.02 -18.22 -0.45
C PHE A 92 12.98 -19.31 -0.40
N ALA A 93 11.71 -18.89 -0.39
CA ALA A 93 10.55 -19.71 -0.64
C ALA A 93 9.60 -19.00 -1.61
N ALA A 94 8.89 -19.73 -2.47
CA ALA A 94 8.01 -19.14 -3.46
C ALA A 94 6.88 -20.09 -3.86
N ILE A 95 5.80 -19.51 -4.40
CA ILE A 95 4.70 -20.23 -5.02
C ILE A 95 4.49 -19.67 -6.42
N PHE A 96 4.29 -20.60 -7.37
CA PHE A 96 3.96 -20.33 -8.76
C PHE A 96 2.63 -21.00 -9.10
N GLU A 97 1.79 -20.33 -9.87
CA GLU A 97 0.46 -20.83 -10.21
C GLU A 97 0.19 -20.74 -11.73
N GLN A 98 -0.53 -21.67 -12.27
CA GLN A 98 -1.10 -21.57 -13.61
C GLN A 98 -2.32 -20.63 -13.54
N ARG A 99 -2.06 -19.34 -13.69
CA ARG A 99 -3.07 -18.30 -13.56
C ARG A 99 -2.88 -17.20 -14.60
N ALA A 100 -3.96 -16.89 -15.32
CA ALA A 100 -3.99 -15.74 -16.22
C ALA A 100 -4.08 -14.45 -15.39
N VAL A 101 -2.98 -13.74 -15.27
CA VAL A 101 -2.87 -12.47 -14.52
C VAL A 101 -2.53 -11.28 -15.42
N GLY A 102 -2.58 -11.48 -16.75
CA GLY A 102 -2.08 -10.50 -17.70
C GLY A 102 -0.55 -10.37 -17.63
N THR A 103 -0.06 -9.15 -17.72
CA THR A 103 1.36 -8.86 -17.56
C THR A 103 1.77 -8.94 -16.09
N TRP A 104 2.97 -9.40 -15.82
CA TRP A 104 3.52 -9.47 -14.47
C TRP A 104 5.02 -9.18 -14.46
N THR A 105 5.51 -8.79 -13.31
CA THR A 105 6.93 -8.55 -13.04
C THR A 105 7.31 -9.21 -11.73
N ALA A 106 8.51 -9.75 -11.63
CA ALA A 106 9.09 -10.21 -10.39
C ALA A 106 10.56 -9.80 -10.29
N ARG A 107 11.01 -9.42 -9.13
CA ARG A 107 12.40 -9.02 -8.82
C ARG A 107 12.77 -9.46 -7.43
N HIS A 108 14.07 -9.68 -7.20
CA HIS A 108 14.65 -9.86 -5.87
C HIS A 108 15.98 -9.12 -5.76
N GLY A 109 16.53 -8.99 -4.56
CA GLY A 109 17.80 -8.30 -4.33
C GLY A 109 17.70 -6.77 -4.35
N LEU A 110 16.51 -6.21 -4.43
CA LEU A 110 16.32 -4.77 -4.52
C LEU A 110 16.66 -4.09 -3.19
N PRO A 111 17.43 -2.99 -3.14
CA PRO A 111 17.47 -2.09 -2.00
C PRO A 111 16.17 -1.27 -1.93
N TRP A 112 15.93 -0.56 -0.81
CA TRP A 112 14.74 0.29 -0.64
C TRP A 112 14.66 1.39 -1.70
N GLY A 113 15.62 2.31 -1.71
CA GLY A 113 15.77 3.42 -2.65
C GLY A 113 14.70 4.51 -2.55
N GLY A 114 14.62 5.32 -3.60
CA GLY A 114 13.70 6.44 -3.72
C GLY A 114 13.07 6.53 -5.11
N SER A 115 12.17 7.51 -5.27
CA SER A 115 11.50 7.79 -6.54
C SER A 115 12.51 8.03 -7.68
N GLY A 116 12.23 7.46 -8.86
CA GLY A 116 13.07 7.56 -10.03
C GLY A 116 14.34 6.71 -10.03
N GLN A 117 14.55 5.83 -9.05
CA GLN A 117 15.69 4.91 -8.96
C GLN A 117 15.27 3.49 -9.41
N PRO A 118 15.44 3.09 -10.67
CA PRO A 118 14.80 1.90 -11.26
C PRO A 118 15.19 0.58 -10.60
N ASP A 119 16.42 0.46 -10.07
CA ASP A 119 16.95 -0.76 -9.47
C ASP A 119 16.70 -0.84 -7.95
N THR A 120 15.65 -0.17 -7.48
CA THR A 120 15.22 -0.15 -6.08
C THR A 120 13.77 -0.61 -5.96
N LEU A 121 13.31 -0.98 -4.76
CA LEU A 121 11.93 -1.38 -4.56
C LEU A 121 10.94 -0.26 -4.94
N ILE A 122 11.23 0.98 -4.53
CA ILE A 122 10.36 2.13 -4.82
C ILE A 122 10.32 2.40 -6.32
N GLY A 123 11.47 2.50 -6.99
CA GLY A 123 11.52 2.76 -8.42
C GLY A 123 10.94 1.61 -9.24
N GLN A 124 11.16 0.34 -8.83
CA GLN A 124 10.52 -0.81 -9.49
C GLN A 124 9.00 -0.77 -9.31
N ASN A 125 8.51 -0.41 -8.12
CA ASN A 125 7.07 -0.27 -7.89
C ASN A 125 6.46 0.84 -8.75
N GLU A 126 7.13 1.98 -8.92
CA GLU A 126 6.70 3.07 -9.82
C GLU A 126 6.63 2.61 -11.28
N GLN A 127 7.64 1.88 -11.76
CA GLN A 127 7.64 1.32 -13.12
C GLN A 127 6.48 0.33 -13.31
N CYS A 128 6.25 -0.55 -12.34
CA CYS A 128 5.13 -1.48 -12.36
C CYS A 128 3.78 -0.76 -12.37
N GLN A 129 3.61 0.27 -11.53
CA GLN A 129 2.38 1.09 -11.52
C GLN A 129 2.15 1.80 -12.87
N ALA A 130 3.21 2.34 -13.49
CA ALA A 130 3.12 2.93 -14.84
C ALA A 130 2.69 1.89 -15.88
N ALA A 131 3.09 0.63 -15.72
CA ALA A 131 2.69 -0.52 -16.54
C ALA A 131 1.34 -1.13 -16.09
N ARG A 132 0.58 -0.49 -15.18
CA ARG A 132 -0.67 -0.98 -14.60
C ARG A 132 -0.53 -2.28 -13.81
N GLN A 133 0.64 -2.51 -13.23
CA GLN A 133 0.87 -3.64 -12.34
C GLN A 133 0.87 -3.19 -10.88
N MET A 134 0.29 -4.00 -10.00
CA MET A 134 0.21 -3.74 -8.57
C MET A 134 0.93 -4.83 -7.78
N PRO A 135 1.50 -4.51 -6.61
CA PRO A 135 2.15 -5.50 -5.77
C PRO A 135 1.18 -6.62 -5.38
N ARG A 136 1.51 -7.85 -5.72
CA ARG A 136 0.81 -9.06 -5.28
C ARG A 136 1.39 -9.60 -3.99
N CYS A 137 2.71 -9.68 -3.91
CA CYS A 137 3.44 -10.16 -2.75
C CYS A 137 4.79 -9.47 -2.67
N LEU A 138 5.17 -9.04 -1.48
CA LEU A 138 6.48 -8.47 -1.20
C LEU A 138 7.13 -9.21 -0.04
N ALA A 139 8.45 -9.30 -0.07
CA ALA A 139 9.28 -9.83 0.99
C ALA A 139 10.38 -8.83 1.38
N ILE A 140 10.77 -8.86 2.65
CA ILE A 140 11.90 -8.13 3.20
C ILE A 140 12.85 -9.11 3.87
N TYR A 141 14.14 -8.99 3.61
CA TYR A 141 15.21 -9.82 4.17
C TYR A 141 16.50 -9.02 4.26
N GLY A 142 17.60 -9.65 4.63
CA GLY A 142 18.87 -8.97 4.88
C GLY A 142 19.04 -8.58 6.35
N THR A 143 20.11 -7.85 6.63
CA THR A 143 20.35 -7.24 7.96
C THR A 143 19.71 -5.84 8.02
N PRO A 144 19.59 -5.23 9.21
CA PRO A 144 19.10 -3.85 9.31
C PRO A 144 19.91 -2.84 8.48
N GLU A 145 21.22 -3.09 8.30
CA GLU A 145 22.14 -2.23 7.56
C GLU A 145 22.12 -2.50 6.05
N ASP A 146 21.76 -3.73 5.65
CA ASP A 146 21.69 -4.17 4.26
C ASP A 146 20.35 -4.87 3.98
N GLN A 147 19.26 -4.12 4.12
CA GLN A 147 17.92 -4.63 3.81
C GLN A 147 17.75 -4.82 2.31
N ARG A 148 17.18 -5.97 1.96
CA ARG A 148 16.84 -6.34 0.59
C ARG A 148 15.37 -6.72 0.49
N PHE A 149 14.84 -6.54 -0.71
CA PHE A 149 13.44 -6.77 -1.00
C PHE A 149 13.30 -7.68 -2.21
N ALA A 150 12.26 -8.50 -2.16
CA ALA A 150 11.77 -9.21 -3.32
C ALA A 150 10.29 -8.90 -3.52
N GLY A 151 9.84 -8.94 -4.76
CA GLY A 151 8.45 -8.63 -5.05
C GLY A 151 7.94 -9.29 -6.32
N VAL A 152 6.62 -9.47 -6.31
CA VAL A 152 5.82 -9.90 -7.46
C VAL A 152 4.74 -8.85 -7.68
N TRP A 153 4.60 -8.37 -8.90
CA TRP A 153 3.57 -7.43 -9.33
C TRP A 153 2.74 -8.06 -10.44
N TRP A 154 1.43 -7.95 -10.33
CA TRP A 154 0.47 -8.45 -11.32
C TRP A 154 -0.29 -7.30 -11.96
N GLU A 155 -0.77 -7.51 -13.18
CA GLU A 155 -1.64 -6.54 -13.83
C GLU A 155 -2.89 -6.27 -13.00
N ALA A 156 -3.18 -5.01 -12.78
CA ALA A 156 -4.37 -4.56 -12.06
C ALA A 156 -5.59 -4.55 -13.00
N THR A 157 -6.21 -5.69 -13.16
CA THR A 157 -7.40 -5.84 -14.04
C THR A 157 -8.68 -5.31 -13.40
N ASP A 158 -8.68 -5.16 -12.08
CA ASP A 158 -9.82 -4.68 -11.29
C ASP A 158 -9.80 -3.16 -11.05
N GLY A 159 -8.74 -2.46 -11.51
CA GLY A 159 -8.56 -1.02 -11.32
C GLY A 159 -8.44 -0.57 -9.87
N VAL A 160 -8.15 -1.48 -8.96
CA VAL A 160 -8.00 -1.19 -7.53
C VAL A 160 -6.61 -0.61 -7.27
N ALA A 161 -6.55 0.52 -6.57
CA ALA A 161 -5.29 1.11 -6.13
C ALA A 161 -4.62 0.25 -5.05
N ALA A 162 -3.30 0.30 -5.02
CA ALA A 162 -2.49 -0.28 -3.94
C ALA A 162 -1.42 0.71 -3.50
N SER A 163 -1.16 0.75 -2.21
CA SER A 163 -0.08 1.54 -1.60
C SER A 163 0.91 0.63 -0.89
N LEU A 164 2.18 1.04 -0.87
CA LEU A 164 3.29 0.28 -0.32
C LEU A 164 3.96 1.11 0.79
N TRP A 165 4.20 0.48 1.94
CA TRP A 165 4.71 1.15 3.12
C TRP A 165 5.70 0.27 3.88
N LEU A 166 6.72 0.88 4.47
CA LEU A 166 7.70 0.24 5.36
C LEU A 166 7.88 1.12 6.59
N GLY A 167 7.76 0.53 7.76
CA GLY A 167 8.01 1.23 9.01
C GLY A 167 8.17 0.30 10.21
N ASP A 168 8.49 0.87 11.35
CA ASP A 168 8.40 0.16 12.63
C ASP A 168 6.95 -0.18 12.99
N ALA A 169 6.78 -0.91 14.08
CA ALA A 169 5.46 -1.39 14.47
C ALA A 169 4.49 -0.26 14.87
N ASP A 170 5.00 0.83 15.45
CA ASP A 170 4.17 1.96 15.89
C ASP A 170 3.75 2.82 14.68
N PHE A 171 4.65 3.03 13.73
CA PHE A 171 4.32 3.64 12.44
C PHE A 171 3.29 2.78 11.69
N HIS A 172 3.50 1.47 11.63
CA HIS A 172 2.58 0.57 10.94
C HIS A 172 1.17 0.58 11.55
N GLN A 173 1.03 0.70 12.88
CA GLN A 173 -0.29 0.80 13.51
C GLN A 173 -1.02 2.09 13.10
N ARG A 174 -0.34 3.25 13.18
CA ARG A 174 -0.94 4.52 12.75
C ARG A 174 -1.34 4.50 11.27
N LEU A 175 -0.47 3.95 10.43
CA LEU A 175 -0.75 3.76 9.02
C LEU A 175 -1.94 2.82 8.78
N PHE A 176 -1.97 1.70 9.49
CA PHE A 176 -3.06 0.74 9.40
C PHE A 176 -4.41 1.40 9.69
N ASP A 177 -4.51 2.17 10.77
CA ASP A 177 -5.72 2.88 11.13
C ASP A 177 -6.13 3.91 10.06
N ALA A 178 -5.16 4.63 9.50
CA ALA A 178 -5.40 5.60 8.43
C ALA A 178 -5.87 4.92 7.13
N GLN A 179 -5.25 3.81 6.73
CA GLN A 179 -5.64 3.06 5.53
C GLN A 179 -7.04 2.44 5.69
N LEU A 180 -7.36 1.93 6.87
CA LEU A 180 -8.71 1.44 7.16
C LEU A 180 -9.77 2.54 7.03
N ALA A 181 -9.47 3.73 7.53
CA ALA A 181 -10.37 4.88 7.40
C ALA A 181 -10.61 5.28 5.92
N CYS A 182 -9.65 5.01 5.03
CA CYS A 182 -9.81 5.17 3.59
C CYS A 182 -10.54 3.98 2.91
N GLY A 183 -10.86 2.93 3.66
CA GLY A 183 -11.49 1.71 3.15
C GLY A 183 -10.51 0.74 2.48
N ASP A 184 -9.22 0.86 2.80
CA ASP A 184 -8.18 -0.04 2.30
C ASP A 184 -7.92 -1.16 3.31
N ARG A 185 -7.46 -2.31 2.82
CA ARG A 185 -7.10 -3.48 3.62
C ARG A 185 -5.68 -3.94 3.34
N PRO A 186 -4.98 -4.55 4.31
CA PRO A 186 -3.70 -5.19 4.03
C PRO A 186 -3.90 -6.40 3.10
N SER A 187 -3.10 -6.48 2.04
CA SER A 187 -3.12 -7.58 1.06
C SER A 187 -1.82 -8.36 1.00
N SER A 188 -0.71 -7.77 1.46
CA SER A 188 0.58 -8.41 1.63
C SER A 188 1.27 -7.81 2.84
N LEU A 189 1.85 -8.67 3.66
CA LEU A 189 2.65 -8.29 4.83
C LEU A 189 3.97 -9.07 4.80
N ALA A 190 5.05 -8.40 5.16
CA ALA A 190 6.33 -9.03 5.45
C ALA A 190 6.96 -8.36 6.68
N VAL A 191 7.68 -9.14 7.48
CA VAL A 191 8.31 -8.68 8.71
C VAL A 191 9.82 -8.92 8.59
N SER A 192 10.61 -7.88 8.82
CA SER A 192 12.07 -7.96 8.82
C SER A 192 12.61 -8.60 10.10
N ALA A 193 13.91 -8.92 10.10
CA ALA A 193 14.58 -9.48 11.27
C ALA A 193 14.56 -8.54 12.49
N ASP A 194 14.54 -7.23 12.29
CA ASP A 194 14.46 -6.18 13.30
C ASP A 194 13.00 -5.75 13.63
N GLY A 195 12.01 -6.46 13.09
CA GLY A 195 10.58 -6.26 13.41
C GLY A 195 9.89 -5.12 12.63
N ARG A 196 10.53 -4.54 11.60
CA ARG A 196 9.86 -3.60 10.69
C ARG A 196 8.85 -4.34 9.83
N VAL A 197 7.76 -3.66 9.50
CA VAL A 197 6.67 -4.23 8.70
C VAL A 197 6.66 -3.57 7.32
N LEU A 198 6.79 -4.38 6.28
CA LEU A 198 6.53 -4.01 4.90
C LEU A 198 5.09 -4.42 4.59
N SER A 199 4.26 -3.49 4.19
CA SER A 199 2.84 -3.73 3.95
C SER A 199 2.38 -3.16 2.60
N VAL A 200 1.47 -3.88 1.99
CA VAL A 200 0.70 -3.43 0.83
C VAL A 200 -0.75 -3.34 1.25
N PHE A 201 -1.34 -2.17 1.09
CA PHE A 201 -2.77 -1.95 1.27
C PHE A 201 -3.47 -1.84 -0.08
N ARG A 202 -4.66 -2.39 -0.18
CA ARG A 202 -5.49 -2.37 -1.39
C ARG A 202 -6.89 -1.87 -1.05
N GLY A 203 -7.43 -1.09 -1.98
CA GLY A 203 -8.77 -0.55 -1.86
C GLY A 203 -9.90 -1.52 -2.28
N ASP A 204 -9.67 -2.83 -2.38
CA ASP A 204 -10.71 -3.82 -2.62
C ASP A 204 -11.33 -4.30 -1.30
N GLN A 205 -12.54 -4.84 -1.37
CA GLN A 205 -13.22 -5.50 -0.26
C GLN A 205 -13.36 -6.99 -0.55
N ILE A 206 -13.10 -7.83 0.46
CA ILE A 206 -13.20 -9.30 0.38
C ILE A 206 -14.18 -9.88 1.42
N GLY A 207 -15.13 -9.09 1.88
CA GLY A 207 -16.02 -9.46 2.98
C GLY A 207 -15.36 -9.28 4.34
N ALA A 208 -15.71 -10.13 5.30
CA ALA A 208 -15.17 -10.04 6.65
C ALA A 208 -13.70 -10.51 6.69
N TRP A 209 -12.86 -9.71 7.32
CA TRP A 209 -11.45 -10.01 7.51
C TRP A 209 -10.93 -9.43 8.84
N ALA A 210 -9.79 -9.93 9.29
CA ALA A 210 -9.07 -9.42 10.44
C ALA A 210 -7.56 -9.43 10.17
N SER A 211 -6.83 -8.52 10.79
CA SER A 211 -5.37 -8.49 10.72
C SER A 211 -4.76 -8.29 12.09
N ARG A 212 -3.58 -8.85 12.28
CA ARG A 212 -2.73 -8.64 13.46
C ARG A 212 -1.29 -8.48 13.01
N HIS A 213 -0.54 -7.72 13.77
CA HIS A 213 0.91 -7.57 13.59
C HIS A 213 1.61 -7.43 14.95
N ARG A 214 2.93 -7.57 14.97
CA ARG A 214 3.77 -7.50 16.18
C ARG A 214 3.41 -8.51 17.27
N ILE A 215 2.81 -9.62 16.91
CA ILE A 215 2.42 -10.66 17.86
C ILE A 215 3.47 -11.77 17.94
N THR A 216 3.62 -12.35 19.12
CA THR A 216 4.46 -13.53 19.35
C THR A 216 3.87 -14.76 18.66
N ALA A 217 4.64 -15.84 18.59
CA ALA A 217 4.15 -17.11 18.03
C ALA A 217 2.95 -17.67 18.82
N GLN A 218 2.93 -17.50 20.15
CA GLN A 218 1.82 -17.94 21.00
C GLN A 218 0.57 -17.09 20.78
N GLU A 219 0.72 -15.78 20.68
CA GLU A 219 -0.39 -14.87 20.39
C GLU A 219 -0.92 -15.11 18.97
N TYR A 220 -0.05 -15.42 18.00
CA TYR A 220 -0.48 -15.82 16.66
C TYR A 220 -1.33 -17.09 16.71
N GLN A 221 -0.92 -18.13 17.45
CA GLN A 221 -1.71 -19.34 17.58
C GLN A 221 -3.07 -19.07 18.21
N SER A 222 -3.12 -18.27 19.27
CA SER A 222 -4.37 -17.88 19.95
C SER A 222 -5.30 -17.11 19.00
N GLU A 223 -4.74 -16.19 18.21
CA GLU A 223 -5.51 -15.44 17.21
C GLU A 223 -5.99 -16.36 16.06
N PHE A 224 -5.13 -17.27 15.60
CA PHE A 224 -5.49 -18.28 14.60
C PHE A 224 -6.71 -19.09 15.06
N ASP A 225 -6.66 -19.66 16.27
CA ASP A 225 -7.75 -20.48 16.81
C ASP A 225 -9.06 -19.67 16.91
N ARG A 226 -8.98 -18.40 17.34
CA ARG A 226 -10.11 -17.49 17.42
C ARG A 226 -10.71 -17.20 16.03
N GLN A 227 -9.88 -16.92 15.04
CA GLN A 227 -10.33 -16.61 13.69
C GLN A 227 -10.94 -17.82 12.99
N VAL A 228 -10.37 -19.01 13.20
CA VAL A 228 -10.93 -20.26 12.67
C VAL A 228 -12.32 -20.53 13.23
N GLN A 229 -12.56 -20.29 14.54
CA GLN A 229 -13.88 -20.38 15.15
C GLN A 229 -14.90 -19.41 14.54
N GLN A 230 -14.46 -18.28 13.98
CA GLN A 230 -15.29 -17.31 13.27
C GLN A 230 -15.48 -17.64 11.78
N GLY A 231 -14.93 -18.77 11.31
CA GLY A 231 -15.01 -19.17 9.89
C GLY A 231 -13.97 -18.52 8.99
N HIS A 232 -12.98 -17.84 9.56
CA HIS A 232 -11.87 -17.27 8.80
C HIS A 232 -10.68 -18.22 8.72
N ARG A 233 -9.89 -18.12 7.67
CA ARG A 233 -8.58 -18.76 7.52
C ARG A 233 -7.49 -17.71 7.31
N PRO A 234 -6.24 -17.99 7.65
CA PRO A 234 -5.16 -17.10 7.25
C PRO A 234 -5.05 -17.05 5.72
N ILE A 235 -4.91 -15.84 5.18
CA ILE A 235 -4.65 -15.59 3.76
C ILE A 235 -3.26 -14.99 3.54
N VAL A 236 -2.70 -14.36 4.58
CA VAL A 236 -1.33 -13.87 4.66
C VAL A 236 -0.77 -14.25 6.02
N VAL A 237 0.42 -14.80 6.05
CA VAL A 237 1.19 -15.03 7.28
C VAL A 237 2.60 -14.57 7.02
N ALA A 238 3.10 -13.66 7.83
CA ALA A 238 4.48 -13.19 7.80
C ALA A 238 5.12 -13.35 9.17
N ALA A 239 6.39 -13.67 9.18
CA ALA A 239 7.20 -13.69 10.38
C ALA A 239 8.59 -13.12 10.10
N GLY A 240 9.17 -12.43 11.07
CA GLY A 240 10.55 -11.94 11.06
C GLY A 240 11.19 -12.12 12.43
N GLY A 241 12.51 -12.06 12.49
CA GLY A 241 13.29 -12.42 13.67
C GLY A 241 13.43 -13.93 13.84
N SER A 242 14.03 -14.36 14.96
CA SER A 242 14.34 -15.77 15.27
C SER A 242 14.00 -16.12 16.71
N GLY A 243 13.80 -17.41 16.98
CA GLY A 243 13.52 -17.90 18.33
C GLY A 243 12.30 -17.24 18.96
N ASP A 244 12.42 -16.80 20.20
CA ASP A 244 11.34 -16.14 20.96
C ASP A 244 11.18 -14.65 20.59
N ASP A 245 12.17 -14.07 19.91
CA ASP A 245 12.09 -12.70 19.38
C ASP A 245 11.35 -12.63 18.05
N ALA A 246 10.99 -13.76 17.45
CA ALA A 246 10.19 -13.79 16.24
C ALA A 246 8.84 -13.08 16.44
N ARG A 247 8.49 -12.19 15.50
CA ARG A 247 7.22 -11.47 15.48
C ARG A 247 6.44 -11.82 14.22
N TYR A 248 5.15 -11.98 14.41
CA TYR A 248 4.22 -12.37 13.36
C TYR A 248 3.31 -11.22 12.96
N ALA A 249 2.94 -11.24 11.69
CA ALA A 249 1.85 -10.45 11.15
C ALA A 249 0.97 -11.37 10.28
N ALA A 250 -0.33 -11.19 10.32
CA ALA A 250 -1.25 -12.04 9.55
C ALA A 250 -2.50 -11.28 9.12
N VAL A 251 -3.10 -11.75 8.03
CA VAL A 251 -4.44 -11.40 7.59
C VAL A 251 -5.27 -12.66 7.52
N PHE A 252 -6.45 -12.61 8.11
CA PHE A 252 -7.44 -13.69 8.12
C PHE A 252 -8.70 -13.22 7.39
N ALA A 253 -9.32 -14.10 6.61
CA ALA A 253 -10.57 -13.83 5.92
C ALA A 253 -11.35 -15.10 5.66
N ALA A 254 -12.65 -14.99 5.41
CA ALA A 254 -13.48 -16.12 5.01
C ALA A 254 -13.10 -16.60 3.60
N ASP A 255 -12.85 -15.66 2.68
CA ASP A 255 -12.35 -15.95 1.33
C ASP A 255 -11.45 -14.80 0.83
N GLU A 256 -10.97 -14.91 -0.40
CA GLU A 256 -10.11 -13.91 -1.07
C GLU A 256 -10.77 -13.32 -2.32
N VAL A 257 -12.07 -13.56 -2.49
CA VAL A 257 -12.79 -13.06 -3.67
C VAL A 257 -13.17 -11.61 -3.45
N ALA A 258 -12.64 -10.73 -4.30
CA ALA A 258 -12.98 -9.31 -4.23
C ALA A 258 -14.46 -9.09 -4.58
N THR A 259 -15.13 -8.28 -3.76
CA THR A 259 -16.50 -7.84 -4.02
C THR A 259 -16.51 -6.94 -5.26
N PRO A 260 -17.31 -7.26 -6.30
CA PRO A 260 -17.35 -6.45 -7.50
C PRO A 260 -17.86 -5.04 -7.25
N ARG A 261 -17.20 -4.05 -7.84
CA ARG A 261 -17.63 -2.66 -7.82
C ARG A 261 -18.71 -2.40 -8.85
N GLN A 262 -19.63 -1.50 -8.51
CA GLN A 262 -20.73 -1.08 -9.35
C GLN A 262 -20.55 0.38 -9.78
N TRP A 263 -20.89 0.67 -11.03
CA TRP A 263 -20.86 2.02 -11.59
C TRP A 263 -22.22 2.69 -11.44
N THR A 264 -22.23 3.88 -10.85
CA THR A 264 -23.44 4.69 -10.68
C THR A 264 -23.13 6.15 -11.01
N VAL A 265 -24.04 6.79 -11.76
CA VAL A 265 -23.96 8.22 -12.07
C VAL A 265 -25.20 8.92 -11.51
N THR A 266 -24.97 10.00 -10.74
CA THR A 266 -26.03 10.90 -10.27
C THR A 266 -25.99 12.19 -11.07
N VAL A 267 -27.15 12.71 -11.42
CA VAL A 267 -27.30 13.85 -12.33
C VAL A 267 -27.86 15.06 -11.58
N GLY A 268 -27.12 16.16 -11.58
CA GLY A 268 -27.58 17.47 -11.16
C GLY A 268 -28.02 18.32 -12.38
N ALA A 269 -27.18 19.28 -12.78
CA ALA A 269 -27.43 20.03 -14.00
C ALA A 269 -27.21 19.16 -15.25
N LYS A 270 -28.16 19.25 -16.22
CA LYS A 270 -28.12 18.46 -17.45
C LYS A 270 -27.42 19.22 -18.57
N ALA A 271 -26.58 18.53 -19.31
CA ALA A 271 -25.95 19.02 -20.56
C ALA A 271 -26.49 18.28 -21.79
N ALA A 272 -25.97 18.66 -22.97
CA ALA A 272 -26.21 17.90 -24.20
C ALA A 272 -25.75 16.44 -24.00
N PRO A 273 -26.52 15.45 -24.52
CA PRO A 273 -26.23 14.03 -24.27
C PRO A 273 -24.79 13.61 -24.69
N SER A 274 -24.31 14.13 -25.82
CA SER A 274 -22.96 13.79 -26.31
C SER A 274 -21.84 14.27 -25.38
N LEU A 275 -21.96 15.48 -24.84
CA LEU A 275 -20.99 15.99 -23.86
C LEU A 275 -21.07 15.18 -22.56
N ALA A 276 -22.28 14.87 -22.12
CA ALA A 276 -22.48 14.09 -20.92
C ALA A 276 -21.84 12.69 -21.04
N ALA A 277 -22.10 11.98 -22.14
CA ALA A 277 -21.51 10.65 -22.38
C ALA A 277 -19.99 10.68 -22.43
N ALA A 278 -19.39 11.63 -23.16
CA ALA A 278 -17.93 11.75 -23.25
C ALA A 278 -17.28 12.00 -21.89
N LEU A 279 -17.92 12.79 -21.02
CA LEU A 279 -17.43 13.01 -19.66
C LEU A 279 -17.63 11.77 -18.76
N ASP A 280 -18.78 11.10 -18.86
CA ASP A 280 -19.09 9.87 -18.13
C ASP A 280 -18.04 8.78 -18.47
N ASP A 281 -17.71 8.60 -19.74
CA ASP A 281 -16.70 7.63 -20.19
C ASP A 281 -15.29 8.01 -19.72
N ALA A 282 -14.91 9.28 -19.81
CA ALA A 282 -13.61 9.75 -19.35
C ALA A 282 -13.44 9.57 -17.84
N LEU A 283 -14.47 9.89 -17.04
CA LEU A 283 -14.44 9.70 -15.60
C LEU A 283 -14.44 8.21 -15.24
N ALA A 284 -15.19 7.37 -15.96
CA ALA A 284 -15.18 5.93 -15.77
C ALA A 284 -13.77 5.33 -16.00
N ASP A 285 -13.08 5.77 -17.06
CA ASP A 285 -11.70 5.31 -17.32
C ASP A 285 -10.76 5.74 -16.21
N VAL A 286 -10.77 7.01 -15.83
CA VAL A 286 -9.93 7.54 -14.76
C VAL A 286 -10.21 6.82 -13.42
N MET A 287 -11.49 6.70 -13.04
CA MET A 287 -11.85 6.07 -11.77
C MET A 287 -11.47 4.59 -11.73
N ARG A 288 -11.64 3.86 -12.83
CA ARG A 288 -11.19 2.46 -12.94
C ARG A 288 -9.69 2.34 -12.93
N ARG A 289 -9.00 3.23 -13.65
CA ARG A 289 -7.54 3.22 -13.76
C ARG A 289 -6.84 3.49 -12.43
N PHE A 290 -7.39 4.39 -11.62
CA PHE A 290 -6.77 4.85 -10.37
C PHE A 290 -7.47 4.34 -9.11
N GLY A 291 -8.45 3.45 -9.25
CA GLY A 291 -9.17 2.87 -8.12
C GLY A 291 -10.08 3.85 -7.35
N VAL A 292 -10.43 4.98 -7.96
CA VAL A 292 -11.21 6.05 -7.30
C VAL A 292 -12.65 5.61 -7.09
N ARG A 293 -13.13 5.60 -5.83
CA ARG A 293 -14.50 5.20 -5.49
C ARG A 293 -15.54 6.29 -5.70
N ALA A 294 -15.15 7.56 -5.56
CA ALA A 294 -16.07 8.69 -5.62
C ALA A 294 -15.45 9.85 -6.41
N ALA A 295 -16.20 10.45 -7.31
CA ALA A 295 -15.80 11.66 -8.02
C ALA A 295 -17.02 12.55 -8.29
N ALA A 296 -16.79 13.84 -8.46
CA ALA A 296 -17.80 14.75 -8.95
C ALA A 296 -17.20 15.71 -9.98
N ILE A 297 -18.01 16.12 -10.94
CA ILE A 297 -17.63 17.10 -11.95
C ILE A 297 -18.71 18.17 -12.07
N ALA A 298 -18.28 19.41 -12.24
CA ALA A 298 -19.14 20.51 -12.64
C ALA A 298 -18.51 21.27 -13.81
N VAL A 299 -19.29 21.56 -14.81
CA VAL A 299 -18.91 22.39 -15.97
C VAL A 299 -19.75 23.64 -15.97
N ALA A 300 -19.08 24.79 -15.95
CA ALA A 300 -19.74 26.10 -15.99
C ALA A 300 -19.35 26.87 -17.27
N ARG A 301 -20.30 27.64 -17.81
CA ARG A 301 -20.06 28.58 -18.91
C ARG A 301 -20.90 29.84 -18.70
N ALA A 302 -20.31 31.01 -18.85
CA ALA A 302 -20.94 32.30 -18.64
C ALA A 302 -21.63 32.37 -17.25
N SER A 303 -20.88 32.05 -16.20
CA SER A 303 -21.29 32.06 -14.79
C SER A 303 -22.49 31.15 -14.46
N ARG A 304 -22.81 30.19 -15.31
CA ARG A 304 -23.89 29.22 -15.09
C ARG A 304 -23.36 27.80 -15.18
N VAL A 305 -23.73 26.97 -14.21
CA VAL A 305 -23.45 25.53 -14.25
C VAL A 305 -24.25 24.92 -15.40
N ARG A 306 -23.57 24.25 -16.33
CA ARG A 306 -24.16 23.63 -17.52
C ARG A 306 -24.26 22.11 -17.37
N LEU A 307 -23.41 21.52 -16.52
CA LEU A 307 -23.46 20.10 -16.19
C LEU A 307 -22.94 19.97 -14.76
N SER A 308 -23.58 19.11 -13.97
CA SER A 308 -22.98 18.59 -12.73
C SER A 308 -23.37 17.13 -12.57
N ARG A 309 -22.42 16.31 -12.15
CA ARG A 309 -22.57 14.87 -11.95
C ARG A 309 -21.78 14.40 -10.75
N GLY A 310 -22.32 13.39 -10.07
CA GLY A 310 -21.60 12.57 -9.11
C GLY A 310 -21.38 11.17 -9.71
N TYR A 311 -20.22 10.59 -9.46
CA TYR A 311 -19.84 9.26 -9.92
C TYR A 311 -19.44 8.39 -8.74
N THR A 312 -19.95 7.18 -8.74
CA THR A 312 -19.56 6.16 -7.78
C THR A 312 -19.11 4.92 -8.53
N TRP A 313 -17.94 4.41 -8.19
CA TRP A 313 -17.45 3.11 -8.62
C TRP A 313 -16.93 2.36 -7.40
N ALA A 314 -17.86 1.69 -6.72
CA ALA A 314 -17.58 1.10 -5.42
C ALA A 314 -18.40 -0.18 -5.20
N GLU A 315 -18.03 -0.87 -4.15
CA GLU A 315 -18.69 -2.07 -3.66
C GLU A 315 -20.10 -1.73 -3.14
N PRO A 316 -21.04 -2.70 -3.11
CA PRO A 316 -22.37 -2.50 -2.54
C PRO A 316 -22.30 -1.96 -1.10
N GLY A 317 -23.14 -0.98 -0.79
CA GLY A 317 -23.16 -0.31 0.52
C GLY A 317 -22.30 0.95 0.61
N TYR A 318 -21.43 1.20 -0.35
CA TYR A 318 -20.71 2.47 -0.41
C TYR A 318 -21.68 3.63 -0.73
N PRO A 319 -21.56 4.80 -0.06
CA PRO A 319 -22.45 5.93 -0.30
C PRO A 319 -22.43 6.40 -1.75
N VAL A 320 -23.62 6.55 -2.35
CA VAL A 320 -23.75 7.05 -3.73
C VAL A 320 -23.36 8.53 -3.78
N THR A 321 -22.34 8.85 -4.54
CA THR A 321 -21.79 10.20 -4.67
C THR A 321 -22.81 11.13 -5.37
N GLN A 322 -23.15 12.23 -4.72
CA GLN A 322 -24.02 13.25 -5.28
C GLN A 322 -23.23 14.34 -6.02
N PRO A 323 -23.82 15.07 -6.98
CA PRO A 323 -23.17 16.22 -7.61
C PRO A 323 -22.74 17.31 -6.63
N SER A 324 -23.36 17.34 -5.45
CA SER A 324 -23.08 18.28 -4.35
C SER A 324 -22.20 17.67 -3.26
N ALA A 325 -21.61 16.49 -3.48
CA ALA A 325 -20.72 15.86 -2.51
C ALA A 325 -19.51 16.75 -2.19
N VAL A 326 -19.14 16.76 -0.94
CA VAL A 326 -17.98 17.53 -0.46
C VAL A 326 -16.75 16.66 -0.49
N PHE A 327 -15.69 17.19 -1.07
CA PHE A 327 -14.39 16.51 -1.17
C PHE A 327 -13.30 17.32 -0.48
N ARG A 328 -12.33 16.63 0.12
CA ARG A 328 -11.12 17.27 0.61
C ARG A 328 -10.33 17.83 -0.58
N GLN A 329 -10.08 19.15 -0.56
CA GLN A 329 -9.49 19.86 -1.70
C GLN A 329 -7.96 19.85 -1.72
N ALA A 330 -7.30 19.37 -0.66
CA ALA A 330 -5.84 19.36 -0.53
C ALA A 330 -5.22 20.69 -1.02
N SER A 331 -4.22 20.66 -1.90
CA SER A 331 -3.53 21.86 -2.40
C SER A 331 -4.39 22.82 -3.24
N VAL A 332 -5.56 22.41 -3.69
CA VAL A 332 -6.53 23.33 -4.35
C VAL A 332 -6.99 24.41 -3.37
N SER A 333 -7.02 24.13 -2.06
CA SER A 333 -7.31 25.10 -1.00
C SER A 333 -6.41 26.34 -1.06
N LYS A 334 -5.19 26.22 -1.61
CA LYS A 334 -4.27 27.35 -1.77
C LYS A 334 -4.79 28.44 -2.69
N LEU A 335 -5.62 28.10 -3.68
CA LEU A 335 -6.28 29.07 -4.55
C LEU A 335 -7.30 29.89 -3.76
N PHE A 336 -8.08 29.23 -2.90
CA PHE A 336 -9.04 29.93 -2.03
C PHE A 336 -8.32 30.79 -1.00
N THR A 337 -7.21 30.33 -0.42
CA THR A 337 -6.39 31.11 0.49
C THR A 337 -5.83 32.37 -0.21
N ALA A 338 -5.30 32.22 -1.43
CA ALA A 338 -4.78 33.35 -2.20
C ALA A 338 -5.88 34.37 -2.53
N ALA A 339 -7.08 33.91 -2.93
CA ALA A 339 -8.23 34.78 -3.19
C ALA A 339 -8.69 35.49 -1.91
N ALA A 340 -8.73 34.81 -0.77
CA ALA A 340 -9.08 35.42 0.51
C ALA A 340 -8.05 36.47 0.93
N VAL A 341 -6.75 36.22 0.78
CA VAL A 341 -5.68 37.17 1.05
C VAL A 341 -5.83 38.42 0.15
N GLN A 342 -6.15 38.22 -1.15
CA GLN A 342 -6.38 39.35 -2.05
C GLN A 342 -7.60 40.18 -1.62
N ALA A 343 -8.70 39.54 -1.24
CA ALA A 343 -9.88 40.25 -0.75
C ALA A 343 -9.59 41.08 0.51
N LEU A 344 -8.87 40.52 1.48
CA LEU A 344 -8.44 41.23 2.68
C LEU A 344 -7.49 42.40 2.36
N HIS A 345 -6.68 42.24 1.32
CA HIS A 345 -5.83 43.35 0.84
C HIS A 345 -6.65 44.47 0.20
N ASP A 346 -7.62 44.11 -0.66
CA ASP A 346 -8.49 45.08 -1.33
C ASP A 346 -9.34 45.89 -0.31
N ASP A 347 -9.72 45.23 0.79
CA ASP A 347 -10.41 45.85 1.93
C ASP A 347 -9.47 46.67 2.85
N GLY A 348 -8.18 46.71 2.57
CA GLY A 348 -7.17 47.42 3.35
C GLY A 348 -6.81 46.79 4.70
N ILE A 349 -7.21 45.54 4.94
CA ILE A 349 -6.99 44.82 6.21
C ILE A 349 -5.56 44.27 6.28
N VAL A 350 -5.03 43.78 5.14
CA VAL A 350 -3.72 43.13 5.06
C VAL A 350 -2.84 43.76 3.98
N GLY A 351 -1.61 44.11 4.36
CA GLY A 351 -0.58 44.53 3.39
C GLY A 351 0.10 43.33 2.75
N LEU A 352 0.07 43.25 1.40
CA LEU A 352 0.72 42.12 0.70
C LEU A 352 2.24 42.09 0.90
N ASP A 353 2.86 43.22 1.11
CA ASP A 353 4.31 43.34 1.31
C ASP A 353 4.71 43.38 2.79
N THR A 354 3.75 43.22 3.70
CA THR A 354 4.00 43.09 5.14
C THR A 354 4.54 41.68 5.44
N PRO A 355 5.54 41.52 6.32
CA PRO A 355 6.03 40.24 6.76
C PRO A 355 4.90 39.40 7.37
N ILE A 356 4.82 38.14 6.95
CA ILE A 356 3.72 37.25 7.35
C ILE A 356 3.68 36.99 8.86
N LEU A 357 4.85 36.89 9.49
CA LEU A 357 4.94 36.67 10.94
C LEU A 357 4.41 37.83 11.75
N ASP A 358 4.59 39.08 11.25
CA ASP A 358 4.07 40.30 11.90
C ASP A 358 2.53 40.32 11.81
N ILE A 359 1.95 39.89 10.67
CA ILE A 359 0.50 39.80 10.48
C ILE A 359 -0.12 38.78 11.41
N LEU A 360 0.53 37.58 11.52
CA LEU A 360 0.03 36.50 12.34
C LEU A 360 0.29 36.67 13.84
N GLY A 361 1.15 37.61 14.22
CA GLY A 361 1.53 37.82 15.61
C GLY A 361 2.24 36.64 16.25
N VAL A 362 2.89 35.79 15.43
CA VAL A 362 3.57 34.57 15.87
C VAL A 362 5.06 34.65 15.57
N GLY A 363 5.86 34.06 16.44
CA GLY A 363 7.28 33.83 16.20
C GLY A 363 7.55 32.33 15.99
N PRO A 364 8.58 31.96 15.22
CA PRO A 364 8.95 30.57 15.07
C PRO A 364 9.42 30.01 16.41
N THR A 365 8.89 28.85 16.80
CA THR A 365 9.35 28.08 17.95
C THR A 365 10.36 27.06 17.46
N LEU A 366 11.59 27.12 17.96
CA LEU A 366 12.66 26.20 17.59
C LEU A 366 13.08 25.32 18.78
N PRO A 367 13.63 24.15 18.51
CA PRO A 367 14.30 23.35 19.52
C PRO A 367 15.42 24.14 20.23
N THR A 368 15.72 23.78 21.46
CA THR A 368 16.75 24.45 22.27
C THR A 368 18.11 24.40 21.56
N GLY A 369 18.71 25.58 21.33
CA GLY A 369 20.03 25.71 20.68
C GLY A 369 20.00 26.04 19.18
N GLU A 370 18.84 26.05 18.56
CA GLU A 370 18.71 26.47 17.16
C GLU A 370 18.39 27.98 17.04
N THR A 371 18.85 28.59 15.94
CA THR A 371 18.59 30.01 15.63
C THR A 371 17.70 30.13 14.41
N VAL A 372 16.74 31.04 14.46
CA VAL A 372 15.86 31.35 13.33
C VAL A 372 16.65 31.96 12.19
N ASP A 373 16.53 31.45 10.98
CA ASP A 373 17.07 32.10 9.78
C ASP A 373 16.46 33.51 9.66
N PRO A 374 17.29 34.55 9.63
CA PRO A 374 16.80 35.94 9.56
C PRO A 374 15.94 36.24 8.32
N ARG A 375 16.09 35.42 7.26
CA ARG A 375 15.29 35.55 6.03
C ARG A 375 13.81 35.24 6.28
N LEU A 376 13.51 34.35 7.22
CA LEU A 376 12.13 33.99 7.55
C LEU A 376 11.31 35.19 8.03
N LYS A 377 11.93 36.08 8.81
CA LYS A 377 11.29 37.30 9.31
C LYS A 377 10.94 38.31 8.21
N ARG A 378 11.50 38.15 7.02
CA ARG A 378 11.27 39.03 5.86
C ARG A 378 10.32 38.45 4.83
N VAL A 379 9.85 37.21 5.00
CA VAL A 379 8.90 36.61 4.10
C VAL A 379 7.58 37.36 4.15
N THR A 380 7.19 37.97 3.03
CA THR A 380 5.96 38.73 2.93
C THR A 380 4.74 37.89 2.68
N MET A 381 3.54 38.44 2.96
CA MET A 381 2.27 37.80 2.64
C MET A 381 2.18 37.45 1.15
N ARG A 382 2.62 38.34 0.26
CA ARG A 382 2.69 38.11 -1.19
C ARG A 382 3.55 36.89 -1.54
N GLN A 383 4.76 36.80 -0.98
CA GLN A 383 5.66 35.67 -1.24
C GLN A 383 5.10 34.35 -0.74
N ALA A 384 4.42 34.36 0.41
CA ALA A 384 3.75 33.15 0.93
C ALA A 384 2.58 32.73 0.04
N ALA A 385 1.68 33.65 -0.31
CA ALA A 385 0.51 33.40 -1.14
C ALA A 385 0.87 32.94 -2.56
N THR A 386 1.98 33.45 -3.14
CA THR A 386 2.47 33.07 -4.48
C THR A 386 3.47 31.92 -4.46
N ARG A 387 3.79 31.33 -3.30
CA ARG A 387 4.79 30.26 -3.11
C ARG A 387 6.23 30.65 -3.49
N LEU A 388 6.56 31.91 -3.43
CA LEU A 388 7.90 32.43 -3.69
C LEU A 388 8.67 32.73 -2.39
N SER A 389 8.20 32.22 -1.25
CA SER A 389 8.81 32.42 0.06
C SER A 389 10.16 31.74 0.25
N GLY A 390 10.54 30.78 -0.60
CA GLY A 390 11.74 29.96 -0.44
C GLY A 390 11.67 28.91 0.68
N MET A 391 10.55 28.84 1.40
CA MET A 391 10.34 27.78 2.40
C MET A 391 10.17 26.44 1.71
N ARG A 392 10.96 25.44 2.13
CA ARG A 392 10.90 24.08 1.62
C ARG A 392 9.94 23.26 2.47
N ARG A 393 8.88 22.76 1.88
CA ARG A 393 7.93 21.83 2.51
C ARG A 393 8.62 20.57 3.02
N ASP A 394 9.53 20.03 2.23
CA ASP A 394 10.18 18.73 2.47
C ASP A 394 11.18 18.72 3.64
N LEU A 395 11.50 19.92 4.20
CA LEU A 395 12.36 20.06 5.38
C LEU A 395 11.57 20.29 6.67
N ALA A 396 10.30 20.66 6.57
CA ALA A 396 9.42 20.84 7.73
C ALA A 396 8.74 19.50 8.04
N GLY A 397 9.49 18.56 8.63
CA GLY A 397 8.95 17.27 9.04
C GLY A 397 9.56 16.06 8.36
N ALA A 398 10.87 16.10 8.08
CA ALA A 398 11.61 14.84 7.86
C ALA A 398 11.59 14.05 9.17
N LEU A 399 10.61 13.19 9.32
CA LEU A 399 10.61 12.21 10.40
C LEU A 399 11.79 11.26 10.23
N PRO A 400 12.43 10.85 11.32
CA PRO A 400 13.41 9.77 11.28
C PRO A 400 12.73 8.52 10.70
N GLY A 401 13.09 8.13 9.47
CA GLY A 401 12.53 6.95 8.82
C GLY A 401 12.04 7.12 7.39
N GLY A 402 12.18 8.28 6.77
CA GLY A 402 11.96 8.47 5.32
C GLY A 402 10.51 8.44 4.85
N ALA A 403 9.55 8.63 5.73
CA ALA A 403 8.18 8.92 5.33
C ALA A 403 8.11 10.30 4.70
N THR A 404 7.74 10.40 3.43
CA THR A 404 7.39 11.67 2.80
C THR A 404 6.16 12.24 3.50
N GLY A 405 6.23 13.49 3.96
CA GLY A 405 5.29 14.16 4.86
C GLY A 405 3.85 14.38 4.34
N ASP A 406 3.37 13.57 3.41
CA ASP A 406 2.00 13.65 2.91
C ASP A 406 0.98 13.02 3.88
N ALA A 407 1.35 11.98 4.61
CA ALA A 407 0.44 11.32 5.56
C ALA A 407 0.20 12.11 6.84
N GLU A 408 1.15 12.91 7.32
CA GLU A 408 0.98 13.71 8.55
C GLU A 408 0.32 15.06 8.33
N CYS A 409 0.48 15.68 7.16
CA CYS A 409 -0.30 16.87 6.82
C CYS A 409 -1.81 16.61 6.70
N GLU A 410 -2.22 15.36 6.53
CA GLU A 410 -3.64 14.99 6.49
C GLU A 410 -4.27 14.82 7.87
N GLN A 411 -3.47 14.64 8.93
CA GLN A 411 -3.97 14.52 10.32
C GLN A 411 -4.00 15.84 11.10
N ALA A 412 -3.40 16.90 10.58
CA ALA A 412 -3.27 18.18 11.29
C ALA A 412 -4.27 19.27 10.84
N ILE A 413 -5.31 18.90 10.06
CA ILE A 413 -6.39 19.81 9.66
C ILE A 413 -7.75 19.24 10.07
#